data_88cce25dc9b228949830c0f812e676b4
#
_entry.id   88cce25dc9b228949830c0f812e676b4
#
_cell.length_a   1.000
_cell.length_b   1.000
_cell.length_c   1.000
_cell.angle_alpha   90.00
_cell.angle_beta   90.00
_cell.angle_gamma   90.00
#
_symmetry.space_group_name_H-M   'P 1'
#
loop_
_entity.id
_entity.type
_entity.pdbx_description
1 polymer ?
#
loop_
_entity_poly.entity_id
_entity_poly.type
_entity_poly.pdbx_seq_one_letter_code
_entity_poly.pdbx_strand_id
1 'polypeptide(L)'
;MCGIFGIVVRNGAVDAGLLERATQSLAHRGPDDSGAIVIREDSPELVEIGLGNRRLAILDLSPLGHQPMEDPETGNWIAYNG
;
A
#
# COMPACT_ATOMS: atom_id res chain seq x y z
N MET A 1 -15.83 1.43 -4.19
CA MET A 1 -15.09 0.51 -3.29
C MET A 1 -13.60 0.67 -3.53
N CYS A 2 -12.85 0.69 -2.45
CA CYS A 2 -11.39 0.76 -2.55
C CYS A 2 -10.79 -0.55 -3.07
N GLY A 3 -9.54 -0.51 -3.49
CA GLY A 3 -8.77 -1.67 -3.86
C GLY A 3 -7.45 -1.70 -3.10
N ILE A 4 -7.03 -2.87 -2.66
CA ILE A 4 -5.76 -3.06 -1.98
C ILE A 4 -4.95 -4.16 -2.67
N PHE A 5 -3.63 -4.04 -2.60
CA PHE A 5 -2.69 -5.04 -3.11
C PHE A 5 -1.55 -5.20 -2.11
N GLY A 6 -1.13 -6.44 -1.90
CA GLY A 6 0.01 -6.74 -1.04
C GLY A 6 0.89 -7.80 -1.64
N ILE A 7 2.20 -7.67 -1.45
CA ILE A 7 3.18 -8.66 -1.86
C ILE A 7 4.28 -8.77 -0.81
N VAL A 8 4.72 -10.00 -0.55
CA VAL A 8 5.82 -10.28 0.38
C VAL A 8 6.90 -11.02 -0.39
N VAL A 9 8.13 -10.51 -0.34
CA VAL A 9 9.28 -11.14 -0.97
C VAL A 9 10.32 -11.46 0.10
N ARG A 10 10.71 -12.74 0.17
CA ARG A 10 11.74 -13.21 1.09
C ARG A 10 13.07 -13.33 0.36
N ASN A 11 14.15 -12.84 1.00
CA ASN A 11 15.51 -12.92 0.48
C ASN A 11 15.66 -12.28 -0.90
N GLY A 12 14.91 -11.19 -1.11
CA GLY A 12 14.92 -10.44 -2.37
C GLY A 12 14.29 -9.09 -2.19
N ALA A 13 13.94 -8.44 -3.29
CA ALA A 13 13.36 -7.11 -3.29
C ALA A 13 12.01 -7.11 -3.99
N VAL A 14 11.11 -6.25 -3.51
CA VAL A 14 9.85 -5.96 -4.21
C VAL A 14 10.17 -5.17 -5.48
N ASP A 15 9.67 -5.62 -6.62
CA ASP A 15 9.75 -4.85 -7.86
C ASP A 15 8.77 -3.68 -7.77
N ALA A 16 9.31 -2.47 -7.62
CA ALA A 16 8.52 -1.25 -7.48
C ALA A 16 7.63 -1.00 -8.70
N GLY A 17 8.10 -1.34 -9.89
CA GLY A 17 7.30 -1.23 -11.11
C GLY A 17 6.11 -2.17 -11.12
N LEU A 18 6.30 -3.40 -10.64
CA LEU A 18 5.22 -4.36 -10.48
C LEU A 18 4.19 -3.87 -9.47
N LEU A 19 4.66 -3.37 -8.31
CA LEU A 19 3.79 -2.83 -7.27
C LEU A 19 2.94 -1.68 -7.82
N GLU A 20 3.55 -0.76 -8.56
CA GLU A 20 2.85 0.37 -9.16
C GLU A 20 1.81 -0.11 -10.18
N ARG A 21 2.18 -1.02 -11.08
CA ARG A 21 1.25 -1.56 -12.09
C ARG A 21 0.08 -2.30 -11.44
N ALA A 22 0.36 -3.12 -10.42
CA ALA A 22 -0.67 -3.84 -9.68
C ALA A 22 -1.63 -2.86 -8.99
N THR A 23 -1.10 -1.82 -8.35
CA THR A 23 -1.92 -0.78 -7.72
C THR A 23 -2.76 -0.04 -8.74
N GLN A 24 -2.19 0.34 -9.88
CA GLN A 24 -2.92 1.02 -10.94
C GLN A 24 -4.00 0.15 -11.58
N SER A 25 -3.82 -1.17 -11.60
CA SER A 25 -4.86 -2.08 -12.12
C SER A 25 -6.15 -2.02 -11.30
N LEU A 26 -6.09 -1.50 -10.08
CA LEU A 26 -7.23 -1.32 -9.19
C LEU A 26 -7.86 0.07 -9.32
N ALA A 27 -7.43 0.89 -10.27
CA ALA A 27 -7.90 2.29 -10.42
C ALA A 27 -9.41 2.40 -10.58
N HIS A 28 -10.05 1.41 -11.22
CA HIS A 28 -11.50 1.37 -11.39
C HIS A 28 -12.26 1.24 -10.06
N ARG A 29 -11.60 0.77 -9.00
CA ARG A 29 -12.18 0.61 -7.67
C ARG A 29 -11.99 1.85 -6.82
N GLY A 30 -10.94 2.63 -7.07
CA GLY A 30 -10.62 3.80 -6.27
C GLY A 30 -9.91 4.86 -7.10
N PRO A 31 -10.66 5.73 -7.81
CA PRO A 31 -10.03 6.74 -8.67
C PRO A 31 -9.54 7.98 -7.95
N ASP A 32 -9.93 8.18 -6.68
CA ASP A 32 -9.72 9.46 -5.98
C ASP A 32 -8.34 9.62 -5.39
N ASP A 33 -7.70 8.52 -4.98
CA ASP A 33 -6.37 8.55 -4.38
C ASP A 33 -5.63 7.24 -4.63
N SER A 34 -4.32 7.32 -4.62
CA SER A 34 -3.45 6.17 -4.87
C SER A 34 -2.23 6.25 -3.96
N GLY A 35 -1.84 5.13 -3.39
CA GLY A 35 -0.64 5.04 -2.58
C GLY A 35 0.00 3.69 -2.70
N ALA A 36 1.33 3.66 -2.62
CA ALA A 36 2.11 2.43 -2.58
C ALA A 36 3.35 2.64 -1.74
N ILE A 37 3.76 1.63 -1.00
CA ILE A 37 4.95 1.67 -0.17
C ILE A 37 5.63 0.31 -0.14
N VAL A 38 6.96 0.34 -0.02
CA VAL A 38 7.77 -0.85 0.24
C VAL A 38 8.36 -0.72 1.63
N ILE A 39 8.15 -1.75 2.44
CA ILE A 39 8.66 -1.84 3.82
C ILE A 39 9.71 -2.94 3.83
N ARG A 40 10.88 -2.65 4.42
CA ARG A 40 12.00 -3.60 4.47
C ARG A 40 12.34 -3.95 5.90
N GLU A 41 12.47 -5.26 6.15
CA GLU A 41 12.95 -5.82 7.42
C GLU A 41 14.16 -6.70 7.12
N ASP A 42 15.28 -6.45 7.82
CA ASP A 42 16.53 -7.18 7.58
C ASP A 42 16.78 -8.32 8.56
N SER A 43 16.06 -8.37 9.69
CA SER A 43 16.29 -9.35 10.75
C SER A 43 14.96 -9.97 11.19
N PRO A 44 14.88 -11.30 11.41
CA PRO A 44 15.97 -12.28 11.34
C PRO A 44 16.40 -12.65 9.93
N GLU A 45 15.59 -12.36 8.92
CA GLU A 45 15.90 -12.57 7.49
C GLU A 45 15.45 -11.35 6.69
N LEU A 46 15.97 -11.20 5.49
CA LEU A 46 15.56 -10.13 4.60
C LEU A 46 14.14 -10.39 4.08
N VAL A 47 13.22 -9.48 4.36
CA VAL A 47 11.85 -9.50 3.86
C VAL A 47 11.50 -8.10 3.38
N GLU A 48 10.94 -7.99 2.17
CA GLU A 48 10.32 -6.77 1.70
C GLU A 48 8.83 -6.98 1.50
N ILE A 49 8.05 -6.01 1.91
CA ILE A 49 6.58 -6.02 1.82
C ILE A 49 6.16 -4.80 1.02
N GLY A 50 5.43 -5.03 -0.06
CA GLY A 50 4.81 -3.97 -0.83
C GLY A 50 3.32 -3.88 -0.50
N LEU A 51 2.84 -2.68 -0.23
CA LEU A 51 1.41 -2.41 -0.04
C LEU A 51 0.98 -1.35 -1.03
N GLY A 52 -0.14 -1.59 -1.71
CA GLY A 52 -0.75 -0.64 -2.62
C GLY A 52 -2.21 -0.40 -2.28
N ASN A 53 -2.70 0.80 -2.54
CA ASN A 53 -4.08 1.19 -2.27
C ASN A 53 -4.59 2.13 -3.35
N ARG A 54 -5.84 1.89 -3.76
CA ARG A 54 -6.63 2.83 -4.57
C ARG A 54 -7.87 3.17 -3.76
N ARG A 55 -8.11 4.45 -3.56
CA ARG A 55 -9.15 4.95 -2.65
C ARG A 55 -10.32 5.53 -3.44
N LEU A 56 -11.53 5.14 -3.03
CA LEU A 56 -12.76 5.82 -3.39
C LEU A 56 -13.19 6.66 -2.17
N ALA A 57 -13.00 7.97 -2.25
CA ALA A 57 -13.27 8.88 -1.14
C ALA A 57 -14.69 9.43 -1.27
N ILE A 58 -15.63 8.84 -0.53
CA ILE A 58 -17.03 9.26 -0.57
C ILE A 58 -17.30 10.36 0.44
N LEU A 59 -16.76 10.24 1.66
CA LEU A 59 -17.05 11.14 2.77
C LEU A 59 -15.88 12.06 3.12
N ASP A 60 -14.65 11.66 2.87
CA ASP A 60 -13.46 12.42 3.24
C ASP A 60 -12.44 12.38 2.11
N LEU A 61 -12.29 13.50 1.42
CA LEU A 61 -11.32 13.68 0.33
C LEU A 61 -9.96 14.19 0.84
N SER A 62 -9.82 14.37 2.17
CA SER A 62 -8.59 14.93 2.72
C SER A 62 -7.43 13.94 2.62
N PRO A 63 -6.17 14.45 2.60
CA PRO A 63 -5.00 13.58 2.62
C PRO A 63 -4.85 12.77 3.91
N LEU A 64 -5.62 13.08 4.96
CA LEU A 64 -5.60 12.30 6.21
C LEU A 64 -6.11 10.88 6.01
N GLY A 65 -6.91 10.64 4.96
CA GLY A 65 -7.38 9.30 4.61
C GLY A 65 -6.47 8.56 3.63
N HIS A 66 -5.32 9.12 3.27
CA HIS A 66 -4.39 8.49 2.33
C HIS A 66 -3.84 7.16 2.87
N GLN A 67 -3.78 6.15 2.01
CA GLN A 67 -3.27 4.82 2.35
C GLN A 67 -2.19 4.38 1.34
N PRO A 68 -1.24 3.52 1.73
CA PRO A 68 -1.06 2.95 3.07
C PRO A 68 -0.72 4.01 4.13
N MET A 69 -1.13 3.73 5.36
CA MET A 69 -1.06 4.67 6.47
C MET A 69 -0.11 4.13 7.55
N GLU A 70 0.78 4.97 8.05
CA GLU A 70 1.74 4.56 9.09
C GLU A 70 1.29 5.06 10.46
N ASP A 71 1.43 4.20 11.48
CA ASP A 71 1.39 4.61 12.87
C ASP A 71 2.80 5.07 13.27
N PRO A 72 3.03 6.37 13.51
CA PRO A 72 4.37 6.87 13.82
C PRO A 72 4.92 6.36 15.15
N GLU A 73 4.05 5.90 16.05
CA GLU A 73 4.51 5.39 17.36
C GLU A 73 5.05 3.98 17.27
N THR A 74 4.43 3.13 16.43
CA THR A 74 4.81 1.71 16.33
C THR A 74 5.59 1.39 15.07
N GLY A 75 5.51 2.23 14.03
CA GLY A 75 6.04 1.93 12.72
C GLY A 75 5.21 0.94 11.90
N ASN A 76 4.03 0.59 12.38
CA ASN A 76 3.13 -0.30 11.65
C ASN A 76 2.46 0.44 10.49
N TRP A 77 2.22 -0.28 9.41
CA TRP A 77 1.53 0.22 8.24
C TRP A 77 0.24 -0.55 7.99
N ILE A 78 -0.77 0.14 7.47
CA ILE A 78 -2.06 -0.45 7.14
C ILE A 78 -2.57 0.05 5.80
N ALA A 79 -3.15 -0.87 5.02
CA ALA A 79 -4.00 -0.57 3.88
C ALA A 79 -5.27 -1.41 4.04
N TYR A 80 -6.43 -0.81 3.83
CA TYR A 80 -7.68 -1.52 4.00
C TYR A 80 -8.72 -1.05 3.00
N ASN A 81 -9.70 -1.90 2.77
CA ASN A 81 -10.87 -1.62 1.94
C ASN A 81 -12.04 -1.29 2.86
N GLY A 82 -12.29 -0.01 3.00
CA GLY A 82 -13.35 0.42 3.91
C GLY A 82 -13.93 1.78 3.59
#